data_0814690e0c17fb8c52fdef5345ccbc0e
#
_entry.id   0814690e0c17fb8c52fdef5345ccbc0e
#
_cell.length_a   1.000
_cell.length_b   1.000
_cell.length_c   1.000
_cell.angle_alpha   90.00
_cell.angle_beta   90.00
_cell.angle_gamma   90.00
#
_symmetry.space_group_name_H-M   'P 1'
#
loop_
_entity.id
_entity.type
_entity.pdbx_description
1 polymer ?
#
loop_
_entity_poly.entity_id
_entity_poly.type
_entity_poly.pdbx_seq_one_letter_code
_entity_poly.pdbx_strand_id
1 'polypeptide(L)'
;HGVGAVSVCNSHHFGAAGVYARLAVERGVVGLVTSSANGVIMVPTRGAMPMLGTNPIAFGAPAASNEPFVLDMATTTVAANKVKVYDFLDKPLPPGWAVDGQGMPVTDADAAMQFIFKHPEGGLTPLGGTPAMSSHKGYGLAMMAQILGGTLSGSAFAARRAPTPRAGEPDDVGHLFLAPHP
;
A
#
# COMPACT_ATOMS: atom_id res chain seq x y z
N HIS A 1 24.11 -11.16 -14.89
CA HIS A 1 24.02 -9.70 -14.74
C HIS A 1 23.83 -9.25 -13.28
N GLY A 2 23.67 -10.19 -12.34
CA GLY A 2 23.55 -9.87 -10.91
C GLY A 2 22.20 -9.29 -10.45
N VAL A 3 21.26 -9.01 -11.36
CA VAL A 3 19.92 -8.52 -11.02
C VAL A 3 18.88 -9.16 -11.93
N GLY A 4 17.85 -9.75 -11.34
CA GLY A 4 16.60 -10.17 -12.00
C GLY A 4 15.48 -9.19 -11.71
N ALA A 5 14.72 -8.80 -12.71
CA ALA A 5 13.56 -7.95 -12.56
C ALA A 5 12.36 -8.49 -13.36
N VAL A 6 11.19 -8.50 -12.77
CA VAL A 6 9.92 -8.86 -13.43
C VAL A 6 8.90 -7.78 -13.12
N SER A 7 8.32 -7.19 -14.17
CA SER A 7 7.20 -6.26 -14.08
C SER A 7 5.94 -6.96 -14.57
N VAL A 8 4.84 -6.81 -13.83
CA VAL A 8 3.55 -7.44 -14.11
C VAL A 8 2.50 -6.36 -14.23
N CYS A 9 1.64 -6.43 -15.24
CA CYS A 9 0.46 -5.59 -15.40
C CYS A 9 -0.80 -6.44 -15.53
N ASN A 10 -1.95 -5.79 -15.57
CA ASN A 10 -3.25 -6.46 -15.75
C ASN A 10 -3.51 -7.56 -14.72
N SER A 11 -3.05 -7.36 -13.49
CA SER A 11 -3.17 -8.33 -12.41
C SER A 11 -4.27 -7.94 -11.42
N HIS A 12 -4.45 -8.80 -10.44
CA HIS A 12 -5.31 -8.62 -9.28
C HIS A 12 -4.50 -8.45 -8.00
N HIS A 13 -5.17 -8.35 -6.86
CA HIS A 13 -4.53 -8.43 -5.55
C HIS A 13 -3.79 -9.75 -5.40
N PHE A 14 -2.49 -9.71 -5.11
CA PHE A 14 -1.60 -10.89 -5.13
C PHE A 14 -1.31 -11.47 -3.72
N GLY A 15 -2.03 -11.03 -2.69
CA GLY A 15 -1.82 -11.47 -1.31
C GLY A 15 -0.76 -10.66 -0.58
N ALA A 16 -0.03 -11.29 0.33
CA ALA A 16 1.03 -10.67 1.11
C ALA A 16 2.31 -10.52 0.27
N ALA A 17 2.82 -9.30 0.14
CA ALA A 17 4.00 -9.00 -0.66
C ALA A 17 5.27 -9.68 -0.10
N GLY A 18 5.34 -9.86 1.22
CA GLY A 18 6.46 -10.51 1.91
C GLY A 18 6.68 -11.96 1.52
N VAL A 19 5.64 -12.67 1.06
CA VAL A 19 5.78 -14.05 0.56
C VAL A 19 6.73 -14.09 -0.63
N TYR A 20 6.60 -13.16 -1.56
CA TYR A 20 7.45 -13.09 -2.75
C TYR A 20 8.87 -12.63 -2.41
N ALA A 21 9.03 -11.68 -1.49
CA ALA A 21 10.36 -11.28 -1.00
C ALA A 21 11.08 -12.46 -0.34
N ARG A 22 10.36 -13.30 0.43
CA ARG A 22 10.89 -14.50 1.06
C ARG A 22 11.37 -15.55 0.05
N LEU A 23 10.69 -15.72 -1.10
CA LEU A 23 11.14 -16.62 -2.16
C LEU A 23 12.53 -16.27 -2.72
N ALA A 24 12.87 -14.98 -2.79
CA ALA A 24 14.21 -14.53 -3.17
C ALA A 24 15.23 -14.88 -2.07
N VAL A 25 14.89 -14.59 -0.83
CA VAL A 25 15.73 -14.87 0.34
C VAL A 25 16.06 -16.36 0.49
N GLU A 26 15.09 -17.24 0.27
CA GLU A 26 15.28 -18.71 0.29
C GLU A 26 16.28 -19.19 -0.77
N ARG A 27 16.57 -18.38 -1.77
CA ARG A 27 17.58 -18.61 -2.81
C ARG A 27 18.89 -17.85 -2.59
N GLY A 28 19.07 -17.26 -1.40
CA GLY A 28 20.27 -16.52 -1.02
C GLY A 28 20.40 -15.15 -1.69
N VAL A 29 19.31 -14.59 -2.26
CA VAL A 29 19.33 -13.28 -2.90
C VAL A 29 18.42 -12.31 -2.17
N VAL A 30 18.66 -11.01 -2.32
CA VAL A 30 17.78 -9.96 -1.80
C VAL A 30 16.49 -9.93 -2.62
N GLY A 31 15.35 -9.66 -1.99
CA GLY A 31 14.07 -9.47 -2.65
C GLY A 31 13.49 -8.07 -2.39
N LEU A 32 13.06 -7.38 -3.43
CA LEU A 32 12.24 -6.18 -3.32
C LEU A 32 10.96 -6.37 -4.14
N VAL A 33 9.82 -6.14 -3.49
CA VAL A 33 8.51 -6.31 -4.12
C VAL A 33 7.67 -5.07 -3.87
N THR A 34 7.05 -4.54 -4.90
CA THR A 34 6.07 -3.45 -4.79
C THR A 34 4.83 -3.75 -5.60
N SER A 35 3.71 -3.20 -5.17
CA SER A 35 2.43 -3.30 -5.87
C SER A 35 1.69 -1.97 -5.85
N SER A 36 1.05 -1.64 -6.97
CA SER A 36 -0.04 -0.67 -6.93
C SER A 36 -1.28 -1.35 -6.36
N ALA A 37 -1.96 -0.73 -5.41
CA ALA A 37 -3.20 -1.31 -4.87
C ALA A 37 -4.40 -0.97 -5.76
N ASN A 38 -5.44 -1.82 -5.71
CA ASN A 38 -6.67 -1.60 -6.49
C ASN A 38 -7.64 -0.57 -5.87
N GLY A 39 -7.54 -0.28 -4.58
CA GLY A 39 -8.38 0.71 -3.88
C GLY A 39 -7.72 2.07 -3.76
N VAL A 40 -8.42 3.14 -4.09
CA VAL A 40 -7.97 4.54 -3.89
C VAL A 40 -8.50 5.00 -2.55
N ILE A 41 -7.70 4.84 -1.50
CA ILE A 41 -8.13 5.04 -0.10
C ILE A 41 -7.14 5.85 0.75
N MET A 42 -5.99 6.23 0.18
CA MET A 42 -4.98 7.03 0.89
C MET A 42 -4.97 8.46 0.38
N VAL A 43 -5.11 9.41 1.30
CA VAL A 43 -5.01 10.84 1.01
C VAL A 43 -3.56 11.31 0.94
N PRO A 44 -3.24 12.33 0.12
CA PRO A 44 -1.94 13.00 0.18
C PRO A 44 -1.75 13.71 1.53
N THR A 45 -0.51 13.91 1.94
CA THR A 45 -0.20 14.78 3.08
C THR A 45 -0.78 16.18 2.85
N ARG A 46 -1.56 16.69 3.79
CA ARG A 46 -2.32 17.96 3.72
C ARG A 46 -3.42 17.98 2.67
N GLY A 47 -3.79 16.84 2.10
CA GLY A 47 -4.93 16.71 1.21
C GLY A 47 -6.03 15.86 1.82
N ALA A 48 -7.24 15.95 1.27
CA ALA A 48 -8.38 15.16 1.70
C ALA A 48 -8.94 14.27 0.58
N MET A 49 -8.55 14.49 -0.68
CA MET A 49 -8.95 13.62 -1.78
C MET A 49 -8.01 12.41 -1.91
N PRO A 50 -8.51 11.18 -1.80
CA PRO A 50 -7.68 9.99 -1.97
C PRO A 50 -7.07 9.92 -3.38
N MET A 51 -5.80 9.58 -3.46
CA MET A 51 -5.07 9.51 -4.75
C MET A 51 -4.36 8.17 -4.95
N LEU A 52 -4.04 7.46 -3.88
CA LEU A 52 -3.31 6.20 -3.91
C LEU A 52 -4.03 5.13 -3.08
N GLY A 53 -3.64 3.88 -3.28
CA GLY A 53 -4.02 2.78 -2.43
C GLY A 53 -3.01 2.56 -1.30
N THR A 54 -3.05 1.39 -0.68
CA THR A 54 -2.10 0.98 0.38
C THR A 54 -0.69 0.74 -0.13
N ASN A 55 -0.52 0.57 -1.42
CA ASN A 55 0.73 0.49 -2.18
C ASN A 55 1.87 -0.18 -1.39
N PRO A 56 1.81 -1.49 -1.16
CA PRO A 56 2.72 -2.19 -0.27
C PRO A 56 4.14 -2.24 -0.82
N ILE A 57 5.10 -2.29 0.11
CA ILE A 57 6.51 -2.55 -0.13
C ILE A 57 6.89 -3.76 0.72
N ALA A 58 7.52 -4.75 0.11
CA ALA A 58 8.18 -5.82 0.83
C ALA A 58 9.66 -5.89 0.45
N PHE A 59 10.49 -6.16 1.45
CA PHE A 59 11.92 -6.32 1.28
C PHE A 59 12.38 -7.52 2.08
N GLY A 60 13.21 -8.36 1.47
CA GLY A 60 13.82 -9.51 2.12
C GLY A 60 15.33 -9.54 1.91
N ALA A 61 16.06 -9.91 2.93
CA ALA A 61 17.51 -10.11 2.86
C ALA A 61 17.91 -11.39 3.60
N PRO A 62 18.77 -12.24 3.02
CA PRO A 62 19.26 -13.42 3.69
C PRO A 62 20.14 -13.06 4.89
N ALA A 63 20.18 -13.93 5.89
CA ALA A 63 21.08 -13.83 7.04
C ALA A 63 22.01 -15.04 7.09
N ALA A 64 23.21 -14.86 7.66
CA ALA A 64 24.22 -15.92 7.69
C ALA A 64 23.87 -17.07 8.65
N SER A 65 23.24 -16.77 9.78
CA SER A 65 23.01 -17.75 10.85
C SER A 65 21.66 -17.62 11.58
N ASN A 66 20.91 -16.58 11.30
CA ASN A 66 19.61 -16.30 11.91
C ASN A 66 18.48 -16.38 10.88
N GLU A 67 17.25 -16.23 11.34
CA GLU A 67 16.12 -16.01 10.45
C GLU A 67 16.38 -14.79 9.55
N PRO A 68 15.99 -14.84 8.28
CA PRO A 68 16.20 -13.75 7.36
C PRO A 68 15.41 -12.50 7.78
N PHE A 69 15.91 -11.35 7.38
CA PHE A 69 15.13 -10.12 7.50
C PHE A 69 14.03 -10.10 6.43
N VAL A 70 12.78 -9.94 6.86
CA VAL A 70 11.64 -9.74 5.95
C VAL A 70 10.80 -8.58 6.45
N LEU A 71 10.72 -7.53 5.67
CA LEU A 71 9.78 -6.43 5.82
C LEU A 71 8.60 -6.67 4.88
N ASP A 72 7.37 -6.50 5.35
CA ASP A 72 6.16 -6.44 4.54
C ASP A 72 5.23 -5.39 5.15
N MET A 73 4.99 -4.32 4.43
CA MET A 73 4.24 -3.20 4.96
C MET A 73 3.40 -2.48 3.90
N ALA A 74 2.18 -2.07 4.27
CA ALA A 74 1.48 -1.01 3.57
C ALA A 74 2.21 0.33 3.77
N THR A 75 2.06 1.24 2.83
CA THR A 75 2.58 2.62 2.95
C THR A 75 1.57 3.60 3.56
N THR A 76 0.39 3.12 3.93
CA THR A 76 -0.56 3.80 4.82
C THR A 76 -0.14 3.66 6.28
N THR A 77 -0.60 4.54 7.17
CA THR A 77 -0.33 4.46 8.62
C THR A 77 -0.78 3.12 9.19
N VAL A 78 -1.92 2.62 8.74
CA VAL A 78 -2.46 1.29 9.08
C VAL A 78 -3.10 0.65 7.85
N ALA A 79 -3.25 -0.67 7.86
CA ALA A 79 -4.08 -1.37 6.88
C ALA A 79 -5.57 -1.02 7.09
N ALA A 80 -6.34 -0.91 6.01
CA ALA A 80 -7.78 -0.63 6.09
C ALA A 80 -8.54 -1.65 6.95
N ASN A 81 -8.17 -2.93 6.88
CA ASN A 81 -8.75 -3.98 7.72
C ASN A 81 -8.48 -3.79 9.22
N LYS A 82 -7.44 -3.05 9.61
CA LYS A 82 -7.21 -2.73 11.03
C LYS A 82 -8.24 -1.74 11.55
N VAL A 83 -8.66 -0.77 10.72
CA VAL A 83 -9.77 0.13 11.04
C VAL A 83 -11.07 -0.66 11.21
N LYS A 84 -11.35 -1.60 10.30
CA LYS A 84 -12.52 -2.48 10.38
C LYS A 84 -12.53 -3.35 11.66
N VAL A 85 -11.38 -3.80 12.12
CA VAL A 85 -11.29 -4.53 13.40
C VAL A 85 -11.63 -3.64 14.59
N TYR A 86 -11.20 -2.38 14.58
CA TYR A 86 -11.55 -1.42 15.61
C TYR A 86 -13.05 -1.11 15.62
N ASP A 87 -13.65 -0.97 14.45
CA ASP A 87 -15.10 -0.80 14.28
C ASP A 87 -15.87 -2.00 14.87
N PHE A 88 -15.50 -3.23 14.53
CA PHE A 88 -16.11 -4.43 15.11
C PHE A 88 -15.96 -4.55 16.64
N LEU A 89 -14.92 -3.95 17.20
CA LEU A 89 -14.64 -3.98 18.64
C LEU A 89 -15.21 -2.75 19.38
N ASP A 90 -15.93 -1.86 18.67
CA ASP A 90 -16.41 -0.58 19.19
C ASP A 90 -15.30 0.22 19.91
N LYS A 91 -14.13 0.28 19.28
CA LYS A 91 -12.94 0.97 19.80
C LYS A 91 -12.63 2.22 19.02
N PRO A 92 -12.31 3.35 19.71
CA PRO A 92 -11.87 4.55 19.02
C PRO A 92 -10.51 4.34 18.35
N LEU A 93 -10.33 4.95 17.17
CA LEU A 93 -9.06 4.96 16.48
C LEU A 93 -8.07 5.93 17.13
N PRO A 94 -6.79 5.60 17.15
CA PRO A 94 -5.74 6.57 17.42
C PRO A 94 -5.81 7.73 16.40
N PRO A 95 -5.64 8.99 16.83
CA PRO A 95 -5.58 10.13 15.92
C PRO A 95 -4.49 9.96 14.87
N GLY A 96 -4.80 10.35 13.64
CA GLY A 96 -3.85 10.30 12.52
C GLY A 96 -3.86 9.00 11.71
N TRP A 97 -4.78 8.06 11.97
CA TRP A 97 -4.98 6.88 11.10
C TRP A 97 -5.84 7.21 9.89
N ALA A 98 -6.87 8.02 10.09
CA ALA A 98 -7.80 8.45 9.04
C ALA A 98 -8.14 9.92 9.19
N VAL A 99 -8.59 10.52 8.09
CA VAL A 99 -9.09 11.90 8.04
C VAL A 99 -10.42 11.95 7.30
N ASP A 100 -11.20 12.98 7.62
CA ASP A 100 -12.44 13.33 6.93
C ASP A 100 -12.19 14.10 5.62
N GLY A 101 -13.27 14.56 4.96
CA GLY A 101 -13.22 15.34 3.72
C GLY A 101 -12.61 16.74 3.86
N GLN A 102 -12.34 17.23 5.07
CA GLN A 102 -11.63 18.47 5.37
C GLN A 102 -10.18 18.23 5.81
N GLY A 103 -9.74 16.95 5.84
CA GLY A 103 -8.41 16.56 6.28
C GLY A 103 -8.22 16.56 7.80
N MET A 104 -9.33 16.61 8.57
CA MET A 104 -9.31 16.55 10.03
C MET A 104 -9.26 15.10 10.51
N PRO A 105 -8.51 14.80 11.59
CA PRO A 105 -8.43 13.44 12.12
C PRO A 105 -9.80 12.89 12.54
N VAL A 106 -10.08 11.65 12.15
CA VAL A 106 -11.27 10.88 12.55
C VAL A 106 -10.85 9.82 13.55
N THR A 107 -11.49 9.79 14.73
CA THR A 107 -11.24 8.80 15.79
C THR A 107 -12.39 7.82 15.98
N ASP A 108 -13.56 8.11 15.43
CA ASP A 108 -14.69 7.19 15.35
C ASP A 108 -14.43 6.16 14.25
N ALA A 109 -14.50 4.87 14.57
CA ALA A 109 -14.11 3.81 13.63
C ALA A 109 -15.14 3.60 12.52
N ASP A 110 -16.45 3.69 12.80
CA ASP A 110 -17.49 3.60 11.78
C ASP A 110 -17.41 4.80 10.83
N ALA A 111 -17.29 6.02 11.34
CA ALA A 111 -17.11 7.20 10.50
C ALA A 111 -15.87 7.09 9.62
N ALA A 112 -14.74 6.58 10.15
CA ALA A 112 -13.53 6.35 9.35
C ALA A 112 -13.76 5.33 8.23
N MET A 113 -14.52 4.26 8.48
CA MET A 113 -14.88 3.27 7.45
C MET A 113 -15.73 3.91 6.34
N GLN A 114 -16.62 4.86 6.67
CA GLN A 114 -17.37 5.60 5.65
C GLN A 114 -16.43 6.44 4.77
N PHE A 115 -15.49 7.19 5.37
CA PHE A 115 -14.51 7.99 4.62
C PHE A 115 -13.55 7.15 3.80
N ILE A 116 -13.16 5.98 4.27
CA ILE A 116 -12.24 5.08 3.54
C ILE A 116 -12.91 4.43 2.33
N PHE A 117 -14.20 4.06 2.42
CA PHE A 117 -14.80 3.19 1.41
C PHE A 117 -16.04 3.75 0.69
N LYS A 118 -16.66 4.81 1.19
CA LYS A 118 -17.94 5.29 0.65
C LYS A 118 -17.95 6.75 0.26
N HIS A 119 -17.17 7.59 0.93
CA HIS A 119 -17.08 9.01 0.59
C HIS A 119 -16.01 9.26 -0.47
N PRO A 120 -16.19 10.26 -1.36
CA PRO A 120 -15.20 10.62 -2.36
C PRO A 120 -13.97 11.32 -1.76
N GLU A 121 -14.10 11.90 -0.57
CA GLU A 121 -13.08 12.64 0.16
C GLU A 121 -12.89 12.03 1.54
N GLY A 122 -11.71 12.24 2.14
CA GLY A 122 -11.27 11.57 3.35
C GLY A 122 -10.62 10.21 3.03
N GLY A 123 -10.12 9.51 4.06
CA GLY A 123 -9.49 8.21 3.89
C GLY A 123 -8.33 7.98 4.85
N LEU A 124 -7.53 6.96 4.55
CA LEU A 124 -6.34 6.63 5.32
C LEU A 124 -5.23 7.66 5.11
N THR A 125 -4.48 7.92 6.17
CA THR A 125 -3.26 8.74 6.08
C THR A 125 -2.08 7.92 5.60
N PRO A 126 -1.05 8.55 4.98
CA PRO A 126 0.22 7.90 4.71
C PRO A 126 0.96 7.55 6.00
N LEU A 127 1.86 6.59 5.93
CA LEU A 127 2.77 6.25 7.03
C LEU A 127 3.41 7.49 7.62
N GLY A 128 3.33 7.64 8.94
CA GLY A 128 3.64 8.86 9.69
C GLY A 128 2.40 9.60 10.16
N GLY A 129 1.20 9.31 9.62
CA GLY A 129 -0.08 9.80 10.09
C GLY A 129 -0.34 11.26 9.76
N THR A 130 0.01 12.17 10.66
CA THR A 130 -0.25 13.60 10.48
C THR A 130 0.90 14.33 9.73
N PRO A 131 0.63 15.51 9.14
CA PRO A 131 1.69 16.33 8.56
C PRO A 131 2.80 16.69 9.56
N ALA A 132 2.46 16.93 10.82
CA ALA A 132 3.42 17.21 11.89
C ALA A 132 4.33 16.01 12.20
N MET A 133 3.85 14.78 11.98
CA MET A 133 4.62 13.54 12.13
C MET A 133 5.32 13.13 10.82
N SER A 134 5.39 14.02 9.84
CA SER A 134 6.10 13.80 8.58
C SER A 134 5.47 12.73 7.66
N SER A 135 4.14 12.66 7.58
CA SER A 135 3.40 11.74 6.70
C SER A 135 3.79 11.84 5.21
N HIS A 136 4.42 12.94 4.78
CA HIS A 136 4.97 13.09 3.43
C HIS A 136 6.03 12.01 3.10
N LYS A 137 6.73 11.44 4.11
CA LYS A 137 7.66 10.32 3.91
C LYS A 137 6.91 9.06 3.47
N GLY A 138 5.81 8.72 4.16
CA GLY A 138 4.94 7.61 3.78
C GLY A 138 4.29 7.81 2.42
N TYR A 139 3.84 9.04 2.12
CA TYR A 139 3.29 9.35 0.80
C TYR A 139 4.35 9.21 -0.31
N GLY A 140 5.59 9.64 -0.05
CA GLY A 140 6.72 9.43 -0.97
C GLY A 140 7.00 7.95 -1.24
N LEU A 141 6.98 7.10 -0.20
CA LEU A 141 7.11 5.64 -0.34
C LEU A 141 5.95 5.06 -1.16
N ALA A 142 4.72 5.52 -0.94
CA ALA A 142 3.56 5.10 -1.70
C ALA A 142 3.65 5.47 -3.18
N MET A 143 4.14 6.68 -3.47
CA MET A 143 4.41 7.11 -4.86
C MET A 143 5.50 6.27 -5.51
N MET A 144 6.57 5.96 -4.79
CA MET A 144 7.61 5.04 -5.28
C MET A 144 7.02 3.68 -5.63
N ALA A 145 6.21 3.09 -4.74
CA ALA A 145 5.54 1.81 -5.01
C ALA A 145 4.57 1.91 -6.19
N GLN A 146 3.84 3.03 -6.34
CA GLN A 146 2.97 3.29 -7.49
C GLN A 146 3.75 3.38 -8.81
N ILE A 147 4.88 4.08 -8.81
CA ILE A 147 5.71 4.23 -10.01
C ILE A 147 6.30 2.87 -10.41
N LEU A 148 6.92 2.17 -9.47
CA LEU A 148 7.59 0.91 -9.72
C LEU A 148 6.62 -0.23 -10.04
N GLY A 149 5.58 -0.40 -9.23
CA GLY A 149 4.62 -1.49 -9.37
C GLY A 149 3.53 -1.21 -10.41
N GLY A 150 3.09 0.03 -10.55
CA GLY A 150 1.98 0.40 -11.44
C GLY A 150 2.44 1.06 -12.73
N THR A 151 3.03 2.25 -12.65
CA THR A 151 3.29 3.08 -13.84
C THR A 151 4.29 2.43 -14.80
N LEU A 152 5.41 1.90 -14.29
CA LEU A 152 6.43 1.22 -15.11
C LEU A 152 5.96 -0.12 -15.67
N SER A 153 4.98 -0.77 -15.03
CA SER A 153 4.37 -1.99 -15.57
C SER A 153 3.36 -1.72 -16.69
N GLY A 154 2.94 -0.48 -16.88
CA GLY A 154 1.88 -0.10 -17.82
C GLY A 154 0.46 -0.22 -17.24
N SER A 155 0.32 -0.55 -15.95
CA SER A 155 -0.98 -0.58 -15.26
C SER A 155 -1.51 0.83 -15.00
N ALA A 156 -2.82 0.97 -14.88
CA ALA A 156 -3.47 2.25 -14.64
C ALA A 156 -3.01 2.86 -13.30
N PHE A 157 -2.83 4.18 -13.30
CA PHE A 157 -2.66 4.94 -12.06
C PHE A 157 -3.94 4.83 -11.21
N ALA A 158 -3.81 4.53 -9.92
CA ALA A 158 -4.92 4.19 -9.04
C ALA A 158 -6.11 5.16 -9.15
N ALA A 159 -5.88 6.48 -9.10
CA ALA A 159 -6.92 7.50 -9.21
C ALA A 159 -7.60 7.61 -10.59
N ARG A 160 -7.02 6.99 -11.63
CA ARG A 160 -7.58 6.93 -12.99
C ARG A 160 -8.18 5.57 -13.32
N ARG A 161 -8.06 4.60 -12.43
CA ARG A 161 -8.64 3.27 -12.61
C ARG A 161 -10.16 3.36 -12.55
N ALA A 162 -10.84 2.60 -13.41
CA ALA A 162 -12.29 2.50 -13.35
C ALA A 162 -12.73 2.02 -11.96
N PRO A 163 -13.77 2.62 -11.36
CA PRO A 163 -14.21 2.28 -10.00
C PRO A 163 -14.60 0.82 -9.82
N THR A 164 -15.05 0.18 -10.89
CA THR A 164 -15.48 -1.23 -10.89
C THR A 164 -15.08 -1.84 -12.23
N PRO A 165 -14.15 -2.81 -12.24
CA PRO A 165 -13.89 -3.61 -13.43
C PRO A 165 -15.19 -4.30 -13.89
N ARG A 166 -15.37 -4.46 -15.19
CA ARG A 166 -16.46 -5.31 -15.69
C ARG A 166 -16.22 -6.73 -15.23
N ALA A 167 -17.31 -7.50 -15.07
CA ALA A 167 -17.21 -8.90 -14.66
C ALA A 167 -16.26 -9.67 -15.61
N GLY A 168 -15.21 -10.27 -15.06
CA GLY A 168 -14.18 -10.99 -15.81
C GLY A 168 -13.00 -10.15 -16.32
N GLU A 169 -13.01 -8.83 -16.13
CA GLU A 169 -11.85 -8.00 -16.42
C GLU A 169 -10.90 -7.94 -15.20
N PRO A 170 -9.57 -7.88 -15.41
CA PRO A 170 -8.62 -7.74 -14.32
C PRO A 170 -8.74 -6.37 -13.64
N ASP A 171 -8.33 -6.29 -12.38
CA ASP A 171 -8.28 -5.04 -11.60
C ASP A 171 -7.23 -4.06 -12.14
N ASP A 172 -6.46 -4.45 -13.14
CA ASP A 172 -5.33 -3.69 -13.70
C ASP A 172 -4.32 -3.24 -12.62
N VAL A 173 -4.06 -4.13 -11.67
CA VAL A 173 -3.03 -3.96 -10.65
C VAL A 173 -1.67 -4.30 -11.26
N GLY A 174 -0.68 -3.47 -10.98
CA GLY A 174 0.69 -3.72 -11.40
C GLY A 174 1.60 -4.09 -10.24
N HIS A 175 2.61 -4.91 -10.53
CA HIS A 175 3.59 -5.38 -9.55
C HIS A 175 5.00 -5.27 -10.10
N LEU A 176 5.98 -5.05 -9.23
CA LEU A 176 7.39 -5.22 -9.52
C LEU A 176 8.00 -6.22 -8.55
N PHE A 177 8.78 -7.13 -9.10
CA PHE A 177 9.63 -8.07 -8.37
C PHE A 177 11.07 -7.83 -8.79
N LEU A 178 11.95 -7.59 -7.84
CA LEU A 178 13.37 -7.36 -8.08
C LEU A 178 14.19 -8.29 -7.18
N ALA A 179 15.13 -9.00 -7.75
CA ALA A 179 16.00 -9.93 -7.05
C ALA A 179 17.48 -9.65 -7.42
N PRO A 180 18.14 -8.69 -6.74
CA PRO A 180 19.58 -8.51 -6.86
C PRO A 180 20.33 -9.64 -6.16
N HIS A 181 21.37 -10.14 -6.82
CA HIS A 181 22.32 -11.05 -6.22
C HIS A 181 23.36 -10.25 -5.44
N PRO A 182 23.66 -10.61 -4.16
CA PRO A 182 24.67 -9.95 -3.36
C PRO A 182 26.08 -10.12 -3.91
#